data_0a60ae70501cebd81b51473d88fc01da
#
_entry.id   0a60ae70501cebd81b51473d88fc01da
#
_cell.length_a   1.000
_cell.length_b   1.000
_cell.length_c   1.000
_cell.angle_alpha   90.00
_cell.angle_beta   90.00
_cell.angle_gamma   90.00
#
_symmetry.space_group_name_H-M   'P 1'
#
loop_
_entity.id
_entity.type
_entity.pdbx_description
1 polymer ?
#
loop_
_entity_poly.entity_id
_entity_poly.type
_entity_poly.pdbx_seq_one_letter_code
_entity_poly.pdbx_strand_id
1 'polypeptide(L)'
;MTATPLPPIGPVWTGTARPAQGDHYRVAIIGHTGHGGYGHFLDRSFEGVAGTRVVAVADPDEAGLAGAVQRTGALQGYADYREMLDRERPDIAVIASREIGDHHALVLAAAERGCHLYLEKPVAASPAEVDEMNAACAQRNLLVVVAHPWRGHPPIQRVAIPLIRSGKIGAPRLARIYGMGGRHGGNELFVDLAPHFFDFLWQLFGAPDWCQAHITQDGRTSTPADLRPGAEGMGLVAGNGITAYYAFKDFAAHFESYQGDGKENPYRLDIHGTEGTISLPGPMGNEPDVYYHPLVNPPLRGDDRWAVVPSDPPPSADKWVRAHHRMAASMISMLRGETPEYDLVQLPNARLYLEMALLAHAAHITGTRTALPLPDGNNPFDTWS
;
A
#
# COMPACT_ATOMS: atom_id res chain seq x y z
N MET A 1 1.00 5.48 -28.82
CA MET A 1 0.93 4.02 -28.53
C MET A 1 -0.26 3.83 -27.61
N THR A 2 -1.28 3.10 -28.04
CA THR A 2 -2.40 2.72 -27.19
C THR A 2 -1.85 1.78 -26.10
N ALA A 3 -1.93 2.19 -24.83
CA ALA A 3 -1.51 1.34 -23.74
C ALA A 3 -2.33 0.03 -23.78
N THR A 4 -1.66 -1.09 -23.98
CA THR A 4 -2.28 -2.40 -23.81
C THR A 4 -2.73 -2.50 -22.37
N PRO A 5 -3.99 -2.85 -22.08
CA PRO A 5 -4.42 -3.08 -20.71
C PRO A 5 -3.51 -4.15 -20.08
N LEU A 6 -2.95 -3.86 -18.92
CA LEU A 6 -2.16 -4.84 -18.18
C LEU A 6 -3.08 -6.01 -17.79
N PRO A 7 -2.61 -7.26 -17.87
CA PRO A 7 -3.43 -8.40 -17.51
C PRO A 7 -3.79 -8.32 -16.02
N PRO A 8 -5.03 -8.66 -15.66
CA PRO A 8 -5.42 -8.72 -14.25
C PRO A 8 -4.59 -9.79 -13.54
N ILE A 9 -4.07 -9.46 -12.38
CA ILE A 9 -3.34 -10.38 -11.53
C ILE A 9 -4.37 -11.14 -10.70
N GLY A 10 -4.66 -12.37 -11.10
CA GLY A 10 -5.64 -13.22 -10.43
C GLY A 10 -7.08 -12.72 -10.57
N PRO A 11 -8.03 -13.40 -9.94
CA PRO A 11 -9.43 -12.97 -9.99
C PRO A 11 -9.60 -11.67 -9.20
N VAL A 12 -9.68 -10.57 -9.94
CA VAL A 12 -10.22 -9.32 -9.41
C VAL A 12 -11.70 -9.56 -9.09
N TRP A 13 -12.18 -9.03 -7.99
CA TRP A 13 -13.59 -9.16 -7.63
C TRP A 13 -14.49 -8.71 -8.79
N THR A 14 -15.20 -9.67 -9.34
CA THR A 14 -16.19 -9.48 -10.43
C THR A 14 -17.61 -9.61 -9.89
N GLY A 15 -17.75 -9.48 -8.58
CA GLY A 15 -18.97 -9.80 -7.86
C GLY A 15 -20.18 -9.03 -8.32
N THR A 16 -21.33 -9.66 -8.12
CA THR A 16 -22.62 -9.00 -8.28
C THR A 16 -22.77 -7.93 -7.21
N ALA A 17 -23.36 -6.81 -7.60
CA ALA A 17 -23.75 -5.76 -6.68
C ALA A 17 -24.42 -6.37 -5.43
N ARG A 18 -23.94 -5.99 -4.26
CA ARG A 18 -24.52 -6.39 -2.98
C ARG A 18 -25.06 -5.13 -2.32
N PRO A 19 -26.35 -4.83 -2.50
CA PRO A 19 -26.96 -3.64 -1.88
C PRO A 19 -26.86 -3.74 -0.36
N ALA A 20 -26.77 -2.58 0.28
CA ALA A 20 -26.81 -2.49 1.75
C ALA A 20 -28.08 -3.18 2.29
N GLN A 21 -27.99 -3.75 3.48
CA GLN A 21 -29.16 -4.35 4.18
C GLN A 21 -30.11 -3.27 4.74
N GLY A 22 -30.20 -2.12 4.11
CA GLY A 22 -31.01 -0.96 4.52
C GLY A 22 -30.64 0.26 3.69
N ASP A 23 -30.84 1.45 4.25
CA ASP A 23 -30.57 2.71 3.55
C ASP A 23 -29.09 3.03 3.38
N HIS A 24 -28.21 2.31 4.10
CA HIS A 24 -26.76 2.55 4.09
C HIS A 24 -25.98 1.27 4.44
N TYR A 25 -24.75 1.19 3.96
CA TYR A 25 -23.80 0.15 4.38
C TYR A 25 -23.36 0.39 5.83
N ARG A 26 -23.46 -0.66 6.65
CA ARG A 26 -23.02 -0.68 8.04
C ARG A 26 -21.52 -0.94 8.09
N VAL A 27 -20.77 -0.02 8.66
CA VAL A 27 -19.30 -0.10 8.76
C VAL A 27 -18.91 -0.36 10.20
N ALA A 28 -18.06 -1.36 10.45
CA ALA A 28 -17.43 -1.59 11.74
C ALA A 28 -15.91 -1.46 11.60
N ILE A 29 -15.26 -0.90 12.61
CA ILE A 29 -13.83 -0.61 12.60
C ILE A 29 -13.13 -1.45 13.66
N ILE A 30 -12.02 -2.08 13.29
CA ILE A 30 -11.16 -2.88 14.19
C ILE A 30 -9.82 -2.17 14.31
N GLY A 31 -9.49 -1.73 15.51
CA GLY A 31 -8.20 -1.17 15.89
C GLY A 31 -7.66 -1.85 17.12
N HIS A 32 -6.43 -1.51 17.52
CA HIS A 32 -5.79 -2.04 18.71
C HIS A 32 -4.81 -1.01 19.28
N THR A 33 -5.27 -0.18 20.19
CA THR A 33 -4.42 0.83 20.85
C THR A 33 -3.26 0.16 21.57
N GLY A 34 -2.04 0.66 21.34
CA GLY A 34 -0.81 0.05 21.88
C GLY A 34 -0.28 -1.14 21.09
N HIS A 35 -1.02 -1.64 20.08
CA HIS A 35 -0.62 -2.74 19.22
C HIS A 35 -1.07 -2.46 17.77
N GLY A 36 -0.29 -1.69 17.04
CA GLY A 36 -0.62 -1.22 15.69
C GLY A 36 -1.60 -0.04 15.61
N GLY A 37 -2.36 0.22 16.63
CA GLY A 37 -3.26 1.38 16.75
C GLY A 37 -4.35 1.43 15.69
N TYR A 38 -4.51 2.61 15.06
CA TYR A 38 -5.42 2.88 13.95
C TYR A 38 -4.61 3.48 12.80
N GLY A 39 -3.91 2.62 12.04
CA GLY A 39 -2.93 3.01 11.04
C GLY A 39 -3.45 4.05 10.05
N HIS A 40 -2.62 5.00 9.71
CA HIS A 40 -2.79 5.97 8.62
C HIS A 40 -4.19 6.60 8.48
N PHE A 41 -4.91 6.81 9.61
CA PHE A 41 -6.26 7.36 9.67
C PHE A 41 -7.36 6.45 9.07
N LEU A 42 -7.17 5.12 9.06
CA LEU A 42 -8.18 4.21 8.53
C LEU A 42 -9.48 4.24 9.33
N ASP A 43 -9.42 4.53 10.61
CA ASP A 43 -10.62 4.74 11.44
C ASP A 43 -11.53 5.88 10.91
N ARG A 44 -10.99 6.79 10.11
CA ARG A 44 -11.72 7.89 9.46
C ARG A 44 -12.06 7.63 7.99
N SER A 45 -11.71 6.46 7.45
CA SER A 45 -11.84 6.17 6.01
C SER A 45 -13.25 6.27 5.46
N PHE A 46 -14.28 6.04 6.29
CA PHE A 46 -15.69 6.14 5.92
C PHE A 46 -16.40 7.37 6.50
N GLU A 47 -15.68 8.29 7.14
CA GLU A 47 -16.25 9.53 7.66
C GLU A 47 -16.86 10.37 6.53
N GLY A 48 -18.18 10.62 6.60
CA GLY A 48 -18.90 11.41 5.59
C GLY A 48 -19.04 10.75 4.22
N VAL A 49 -18.68 9.49 4.06
CA VAL A 49 -18.88 8.78 2.78
C VAL A 49 -20.38 8.46 2.59
N ALA A 50 -20.92 8.95 1.48
CA ALA A 50 -22.35 8.84 1.19
C ALA A 50 -22.85 7.38 1.10
N GLY A 51 -23.92 7.08 1.80
CA GLY A 51 -24.52 5.74 1.84
C GLY A 51 -23.79 4.78 2.78
N THR A 52 -22.99 5.28 3.72
CA THR A 52 -22.35 4.49 4.77
C THR A 52 -22.67 5.03 6.15
N ARG A 53 -22.57 4.17 7.17
CA ARG A 53 -22.68 4.53 8.57
C ARG A 53 -21.73 3.71 9.42
N VAL A 54 -20.87 4.37 10.20
CA VAL A 54 -20.05 3.69 11.21
C VAL A 54 -20.94 3.28 12.36
N VAL A 55 -21.14 1.99 12.57
CA VAL A 55 -22.04 1.45 13.59
C VAL A 55 -21.30 0.99 14.83
N ALA A 56 -20.05 0.53 14.70
CA ALA A 56 -19.29 0.02 15.81
C ALA A 56 -17.79 0.21 15.62
N VAL A 57 -17.06 0.22 16.74
CA VAL A 57 -15.60 0.12 16.77
C VAL A 57 -15.19 -0.91 17.84
N ALA A 58 -14.15 -1.69 17.55
CA ALA A 58 -13.54 -2.61 18.48
C ALA A 58 -12.11 -2.18 18.80
N ASP A 59 -11.76 -2.18 20.08
CA ASP A 59 -10.42 -1.97 20.58
C ASP A 59 -10.30 -2.64 21.98
N PRO A 60 -9.34 -3.56 22.19
CA PRO A 60 -9.19 -4.21 23.50
C PRO A 60 -8.68 -3.28 24.60
N ASP A 61 -8.10 -2.13 24.27
CA ASP A 61 -7.72 -1.09 25.23
C ASP A 61 -8.91 -0.19 25.56
N GLU A 62 -9.31 -0.13 26.84
CA GLU A 62 -10.51 0.61 27.26
C GLU A 62 -10.43 2.12 26.95
N ALA A 63 -9.27 2.74 27.19
CA ALA A 63 -9.07 4.16 26.91
C ALA A 63 -9.02 4.43 25.40
N GLY A 64 -8.36 3.56 24.65
CA GLY A 64 -8.33 3.56 23.19
C GLY A 64 -9.73 3.42 22.59
N LEU A 65 -10.53 2.50 23.12
CA LEU A 65 -11.91 2.27 22.69
C LEU A 65 -12.78 3.52 22.91
N ALA A 66 -12.73 4.13 24.09
CA ALA A 66 -13.49 5.35 24.38
C ALA A 66 -13.11 6.49 23.42
N GLY A 67 -11.81 6.68 23.19
CA GLY A 67 -11.29 7.66 22.22
C GLY A 67 -11.72 7.35 20.77
N ALA A 68 -11.72 6.08 20.39
CA ALA A 68 -12.13 5.64 19.05
C ALA A 68 -13.63 5.85 18.82
N VAL A 69 -14.49 5.50 19.77
CA VAL A 69 -15.95 5.77 19.71
C VAL A 69 -16.20 7.26 19.48
N GLN A 70 -15.54 8.13 20.27
CA GLN A 70 -15.70 9.57 20.11
C GLN A 70 -15.23 10.07 18.75
N ARG A 71 -14.07 9.60 18.28
CA ARG A 71 -13.42 10.06 17.06
C ARG A 71 -14.16 9.60 15.80
N THR A 72 -14.69 8.38 15.81
CA THR A 72 -15.37 7.78 14.66
C THR A 72 -16.87 8.07 14.63
N GLY A 73 -17.44 8.51 15.73
CA GLY A 73 -18.89 8.64 15.89
C GLY A 73 -19.63 7.30 15.88
N ALA A 74 -18.94 6.20 16.17
CA ALA A 74 -19.54 4.87 16.25
C ALA A 74 -20.65 4.82 17.31
N LEU A 75 -21.70 4.05 17.05
CA LEU A 75 -22.85 3.92 17.96
C LEU A 75 -22.53 3.03 19.15
N GLN A 76 -21.65 2.05 18.97
CA GLN A 76 -21.27 1.07 19.97
C GLN A 76 -19.75 0.84 19.98
N GLY A 77 -19.20 0.55 21.17
CA GLY A 77 -17.82 0.13 21.36
C GLY A 77 -17.75 -1.29 21.90
N TYR A 78 -16.73 -2.04 21.48
CA TYR A 78 -16.50 -3.43 21.86
C TYR A 78 -15.03 -3.65 22.22
N ALA A 79 -14.77 -4.44 23.28
CA ALA A 79 -13.42 -4.87 23.59
C ALA A 79 -12.96 -6.03 22.69
N ASP A 80 -13.90 -6.85 22.22
CA ASP A 80 -13.65 -7.99 21.34
C ASP A 80 -14.31 -7.78 19.97
N TYR A 81 -13.47 -7.78 18.93
CA TYR A 81 -13.93 -7.60 17.55
C TYR A 81 -14.83 -8.75 17.06
N ARG A 82 -14.66 -9.96 17.58
CA ARG A 82 -15.53 -11.09 17.21
C ARG A 82 -16.94 -10.88 17.74
N GLU A 83 -17.05 -10.46 18.99
CA GLU A 83 -18.34 -10.07 19.58
C GLU A 83 -18.99 -8.95 18.78
N MET A 84 -18.21 -7.92 18.39
CA MET A 84 -18.70 -6.83 17.54
C MET A 84 -19.24 -7.35 16.21
N LEU A 85 -18.47 -8.17 15.50
CA LEU A 85 -18.87 -8.72 14.20
C LEU A 85 -20.12 -9.58 14.31
N ASP A 86 -20.27 -10.37 15.37
CA ASP A 86 -21.40 -11.26 15.60
C ASP A 86 -22.70 -10.48 15.91
N ARG A 87 -22.59 -9.42 16.73
CA ARG A 87 -23.75 -8.61 17.14
C ARG A 87 -24.18 -7.60 16.09
N GLU A 88 -23.21 -6.90 15.52
CA GLU A 88 -23.49 -5.80 14.60
C GLU A 88 -23.71 -6.25 13.16
N ARG A 89 -23.16 -7.40 12.77
CA ARG A 89 -23.24 -7.95 11.40
C ARG A 89 -23.01 -6.86 10.34
N PRO A 90 -21.84 -6.18 10.37
CA PRO A 90 -21.59 -5.09 9.45
C PRO A 90 -21.47 -5.59 8.01
N ASP A 91 -21.80 -4.72 7.05
CA ASP A 91 -21.56 -4.98 5.62
C ASP A 91 -20.07 -4.87 5.29
N ILE A 92 -19.36 -3.95 5.99
CA ILE A 92 -17.95 -3.66 5.76
C ILE A 92 -17.21 -3.66 7.10
N ALA A 93 -16.12 -4.41 7.16
CA ALA A 93 -15.16 -4.35 8.26
C ALA A 93 -13.91 -3.57 7.81
N VAL A 94 -13.54 -2.55 8.57
CA VAL A 94 -12.28 -1.81 8.41
C VAL A 94 -11.27 -2.41 9.37
N ILE A 95 -10.21 -3.01 8.84
CA ILE A 95 -9.08 -3.50 9.64
C ILE A 95 -8.04 -2.39 9.65
N ALA A 96 -8.02 -1.63 10.75
CA ALA A 96 -7.23 -0.41 10.87
C ALA A 96 -5.92 -0.58 11.63
N SER A 97 -5.71 -1.68 12.36
CA SER A 97 -4.44 -1.95 13.03
C SER A 97 -3.30 -2.08 12.01
N ARG A 98 -2.12 -1.51 12.35
CA ARG A 98 -0.89 -1.71 11.56
C ARG A 98 -0.14 -3.00 11.92
N GLU A 99 -0.64 -3.76 12.88
CA GLU A 99 -0.03 -5.04 13.24
C GLU A 99 -0.32 -6.07 12.15
N ILE A 100 0.63 -6.25 11.26
CA ILE A 100 0.49 -7.08 10.04
C ILE A 100 0.28 -8.55 10.42
N GLY A 101 0.91 -9.00 11.52
CA GLY A 101 0.74 -10.36 12.04
C GLY A 101 -0.70 -10.72 12.42
N ASP A 102 -1.56 -9.71 12.68
CA ASP A 102 -2.96 -9.92 13.00
C ASP A 102 -3.87 -9.94 11.76
N HIS A 103 -3.43 -9.36 10.63
CA HIS A 103 -4.28 -9.13 9.46
C HIS A 103 -4.94 -10.41 8.95
N HIS A 104 -4.17 -11.50 8.86
CA HIS A 104 -4.70 -12.79 8.39
C HIS A 104 -5.90 -13.25 9.23
N ALA A 105 -5.75 -13.31 10.56
CA ALA A 105 -6.82 -13.75 11.47
C ALA A 105 -8.04 -12.82 11.43
N LEU A 106 -7.81 -11.50 11.36
CA LEU A 106 -8.87 -10.49 11.29
C LEU A 106 -9.67 -10.58 9.99
N VAL A 107 -8.97 -10.76 8.86
CA VAL A 107 -9.61 -10.92 7.54
C VAL A 107 -10.44 -12.19 7.51
N LEU A 108 -9.92 -13.33 7.97
CA LEU A 108 -10.67 -14.59 8.00
C LEU A 108 -11.91 -14.47 8.87
N ALA A 109 -11.80 -13.88 10.08
CA ALA A 109 -12.93 -13.71 10.98
C ALA A 109 -14.03 -12.82 10.39
N ALA A 110 -13.67 -11.74 9.69
CA ALA A 110 -14.63 -10.87 9.02
C ALA A 110 -15.24 -11.55 7.77
N ALA A 111 -14.43 -12.29 7.01
CA ALA A 111 -14.88 -13.05 5.85
C ALA A 111 -15.90 -14.16 6.23
N GLU A 112 -15.67 -14.89 7.33
CA GLU A 112 -16.61 -15.89 7.86
C GLU A 112 -17.99 -15.30 8.13
N ARG A 113 -18.06 -14.02 8.51
CA ARG A 113 -19.30 -13.28 8.79
C ARG A 113 -19.86 -12.54 7.58
N GLY A 114 -19.22 -12.71 6.42
CA GLY A 114 -19.69 -12.16 5.16
C GLY A 114 -19.43 -10.65 4.99
N CYS A 115 -18.48 -10.07 5.73
CA CYS A 115 -18.13 -8.67 5.60
C CYS A 115 -17.22 -8.44 4.38
N HIS A 116 -17.50 -7.40 3.59
CA HIS A 116 -16.50 -6.80 2.72
C HIS A 116 -15.43 -6.13 3.59
N LEU A 117 -14.21 -5.92 3.06
CA LEU A 117 -13.09 -5.46 3.88
C LEU A 117 -12.41 -4.22 3.27
N TYR A 118 -12.04 -3.31 4.16
CA TYR A 118 -11.09 -2.25 3.92
C TYR A 118 -9.90 -2.43 4.85
N LEU A 119 -8.74 -2.81 4.31
CA LEU A 119 -7.61 -3.37 5.05
C LEU A 119 -6.39 -2.47 4.99
N GLU A 120 -5.74 -2.23 6.15
CA GLU A 120 -4.45 -1.52 6.21
C GLU A 120 -3.35 -2.29 5.47
N LYS A 121 -2.39 -1.55 4.93
CA LYS A 121 -1.16 -2.07 4.32
C LYS A 121 0.00 -2.09 5.36
N PRO A 122 1.04 -2.90 5.20
CA PRO A 122 1.16 -4.04 4.28
C PRO A 122 0.09 -5.10 4.53
N VAL A 123 -0.28 -5.81 3.49
CA VAL A 123 -1.48 -6.68 3.49
C VAL A 123 -1.38 -7.87 4.45
N ALA A 124 -0.19 -8.49 4.58
CA ALA A 124 0.10 -9.65 5.40
C ALA A 124 1.62 -9.83 5.55
N ALA A 125 2.07 -10.76 6.38
CA ALA A 125 3.49 -11.06 6.57
C ALA A 125 4.07 -11.92 5.42
N SER A 126 3.23 -12.67 4.71
CA SER A 126 3.65 -13.53 3.59
C SER A 126 2.64 -13.57 2.45
N PRO A 127 3.08 -13.84 1.21
CA PRO A 127 2.18 -14.11 0.08
C PRO A 127 1.22 -15.29 0.33
N ALA A 128 1.65 -16.32 1.06
CA ALA A 128 0.82 -17.47 1.39
C ALA A 128 -0.40 -17.08 2.24
N GLU A 129 -0.21 -16.23 3.26
CA GLU A 129 -1.33 -15.69 4.04
C GLU A 129 -2.32 -14.92 3.14
N VAL A 130 -1.81 -14.14 2.20
CA VAL A 130 -2.68 -13.41 1.25
C VAL A 130 -3.47 -14.38 0.36
N ASP A 131 -2.86 -15.49 -0.06
CA ASP A 131 -3.54 -16.52 -0.85
C ASP A 131 -4.70 -17.16 -0.07
N GLU A 132 -4.50 -17.46 1.22
CA GLU A 132 -5.55 -17.98 2.11
C GLU A 132 -6.68 -16.94 2.31
N MET A 133 -6.32 -15.68 2.60
CA MET A 133 -7.28 -14.58 2.72
C MET A 133 -8.10 -14.41 1.44
N ASN A 134 -7.43 -14.43 0.28
CA ASN A 134 -8.08 -14.30 -1.01
C ASN A 134 -9.04 -15.46 -1.30
N ALA A 135 -8.64 -16.69 -1.00
CA ALA A 135 -9.49 -17.85 -1.16
C ALA A 135 -10.75 -17.78 -0.29
N ALA A 136 -10.59 -17.41 1.00
CA ALA A 136 -11.71 -17.27 1.93
C ALA A 136 -12.70 -16.17 1.49
N CYS A 137 -12.21 -15.04 1.04
CA CYS A 137 -13.02 -13.92 0.56
C CYS A 137 -13.70 -14.25 -0.78
N ALA A 138 -12.96 -14.86 -1.73
CA ALA A 138 -13.50 -15.23 -3.04
C ALA A 138 -14.64 -16.26 -2.94
N GLN A 139 -14.53 -17.25 -2.07
CA GLN A 139 -15.58 -18.25 -1.82
C GLN A 139 -16.92 -17.62 -1.40
N ARG A 140 -16.86 -16.43 -0.78
CA ARG A 140 -18.03 -15.69 -0.28
C ARG A 140 -18.39 -14.46 -1.12
N ASN A 141 -17.70 -14.28 -2.25
CA ASN A 141 -17.85 -13.12 -3.13
C ASN A 141 -17.69 -11.78 -2.37
N LEU A 142 -16.65 -11.68 -1.54
CA LEU A 142 -16.37 -10.49 -0.76
C LEU A 142 -15.34 -9.61 -1.48
N LEU A 143 -15.61 -8.31 -1.52
CA LEU A 143 -14.65 -7.31 -1.98
C LEU A 143 -13.69 -6.98 -0.84
N VAL A 144 -12.39 -7.08 -1.10
CA VAL A 144 -11.34 -6.61 -0.21
C VAL A 144 -10.56 -5.50 -0.89
N VAL A 145 -10.54 -4.34 -0.27
CA VAL A 145 -9.76 -3.17 -0.70
C VAL A 145 -8.60 -2.99 0.27
N VAL A 146 -7.39 -3.01 -0.24
CA VAL A 146 -6.18 -2.73 0.55
C VAL A 146 -5.86 -1.24 0.45
N ALA A 147 -5.59 -0.61 1.58
CA ALA A 147 -5.43 0.83 1.72
C ALA A 147 -4.11 1.32 1.13
N HIS A 148 -4.08 1.51 -0.17
CA HIS A 148 -3.01 2.18 -0.90
C HIS A 148 -3.42 3.61 -1.25
N PRO A 149 -3.19 4.61 -0.37
CA PRO A 149 -3.77 5.95 -0.51
C PRO A 149 -3.35 6.69 -1.78
N TRP A 150 -2.26 6.29 -2.44
CA TRP A 150 -1.92 6.83 -3.76
C TRP A 150 -3.00 6.57 -4.82
N ARG A 151 -3.82 5.53 -4.66
CA ARG A 151 -4.98 5.27 -5.53
C ARG A 151 -6.07 6.33 -5.38
N GLY A 152 -6.25 6.89 -4.20
CA GLY A 152 -7.19 7.99 -3.95
C GLY A 152 -6.54 9.38 -4.03
N HIS A 153 -5.29 9.50 -4.54
CA HIS A 153 -4.54 10.76 -4.55
C HIS A 153 -4.54 11.40 -5.95
N PRO A 154 -5.26 12.52 -6.18
CA PRO A 154 -5.39 13.13 -7.50
C PRO A 154 -4.07 13.48 -8.19
N PRO A 155 -3.04 14.05 -7.53
CA PRO A 155 -1.75 14.30 -8.17
C PRO A 155 -1.15 13.04 -8.82
N ILE A 156 -1.31 11.89 -8.20
CA ILE A 156 -0.81 10.62 -8.75
C ILE A 156 -1.70 10.15 -9.89
N GLN A 157 -3.01 10.00 -9.63
CA GLN A 157 -3.93 9.32 -10.55
C GLN A 157 -4.35 10.20 -11.73
N ARG A 158 -4.49 11.52 -11.51
CA ARG A 158 -4.98 12.46 -12.53
C ARG A 158 -3.89 13.29 -13.19
N VAL A 159 -2.67 13.32 -12.62
CA VAL A 159 -1.58 14.12 -13.17
C VAL A 159 -0.39 13.24 -13.56
N ALA A 160 0.30 12.60 -12.62
CA ALA A 160 1.55 11.89 -12.89
C ALA A 160 1.35 10.74 -13.89
N ILE A 161 0.40 9.83 -13.65
CA ILE A 161 0.14 8.69 -14.52
C ILE A 161 -0.29 9.13 -15.92
N PRO A 162 -1.26 10.05 -16.11
CA PRO A 162 -1.62 10.57 -17.43
C PRO A 162 -0.46 11.27 -18.14
N LEU A 163 0.37 12.07 -17.45
CA LEU A 163 1.54 12.72 -18.07
C LEU A 163 2.55 11.70 -18.60
N ILE A 164 2.83 10.64 -17.84
CA ILE A 164 3.74 9.58 -18.29
C ILE A 164 3.13 8.86 -19.50
N ARG A 165 1.86 8.47 -19.43
CA ARG A 165 1.14 7.78 -20.51
C ARG A 165 0.98 8.62 -21.77
N SER A 166 0.88 9.95 -21.65
CA SER A 166 0.80 10.85 -22.82
C SER A 166 2.13 11.03 -23.57
N GLY A 167 3.24 10.46 -23.04
CA GLY A 167 4.57 10.64 -23.62
C GLY A 167 5.23 11.97 -23.28
N LYS A 168 4.75 12.71 -22.27
CA LYS A 168 5.32 14.01 -21.87
C LYS A 168 6.81 13.97 -21.54
N ILE A 169 7.30 12.82 -21.06
CA ILE A 169 8.73 12.58 -20.78
C ILE A 169 9.42 11.72 -21.84
N GLY A 170 8.76 11.49 -23.00
CA GLY A 170 9.21 10.51 -23.98
C GLY A 170 9.03 9.07 -23.46
N ALA A 171 9.89 8.14 -23.89
CA ALA A 171 9.89 6.77 -23.39
C ALA A 171 10.51 6.71 -21.98
N PRO A 172 9.80 6.24 -20.94
CA PRO A 172 10.38 6.02 -19.62
C PRO A 172 11.54 5.03 -19.67
N ARG A 173 12.61 5.28 -18.92
CA ARG A 173 13.83 4.46 -18.87
C ARG A 173 14.17 3.96 -17.49
N LEU A 174 14.01 4.84 -16.47
CA LEU A 174 14.46 4.56 -15.11
C LEU A 174 13.53 5.24 -14.10
N ALA A 175 13.12 4.50 -13.09
CA ALA A 175 12.65 5.05 -11.82
C ALA A 175 13.77 5.06 -10.79
N ARG A 176 13.89 6.14 -10.03
CA ARG A 176 14.72 6.19 -8.83
C ARG A 176 13.85 6.47 -7.63
N ILE A 177 13.85 5.54 -6.68
CA ILE A 177 13.16 5.65 -5.40
C ILE A 177 14.24 5.72 -4.33
N TYR A 178 14.35 6.85 -3.66
CA TYR A 178 15.44 7.13 -2.75
C TYR A 178 15.00 7.99 -1.56
N GLY A 179 15.88 8.11 -0.56
CA GLY A 179 15.60 8.87 0.65
C GLY A 179 14.64 8.17 1.61
N MET A 180 14.38 6.86 1.42
CA MET A 180 13.66 6.04 2.40
C MET A 180 14.53 5.82 3.63
N GLY A 181 14.70 6.89 4.41
CA GLY A 181 15.53 6.96 5.60
C GLY A 181 14.72 7.02 6.88
N GLY A 182 15.38 7.40 7.97
CA GLY A 182 14.77 7.54 9.27
C GLY A 182 15.15 6.41 10.22
N ARG A 183 14.58 6.44 11.42
CA ARG A 183 14.96 5.49 12.50
C ARG A 183 14.67 4.03 12.16
N HIS A 184 13.66 3.78 11.34
CA HIS A 184 13.27 2.46 10.85
C HIS A 184 13.74 2.20 9.41
N GLY A 185 14.66 3.04 8.89
CA GLY A 185 15.22 2.89 7.55
C GLY A 185 15.89 1.55 7.30
N GLY A 186 16.24 1.30 6.05
CA GLY A 186 16.79 0.04 5.61
C GLY A 186 15.72 -0.94 5.13
N ASN A 187 15.97 -2.22 5.31
CA ASN A 187 15.10 -3.26 4.79
C ASN A 187 13.69 -3.26 5.39
N GLU A 188 13.56 -2.89 6.67
CA GLU A 188 12.26 -2.83 7.33
C GLU A 188 11.35 -1.77 6.67
N LEU A 189 11.85 -0.53 6.55
CA LEU A 189 11.10 0.54 5.89
C LEU A 189 10.88 0.24 4.39
N PHE A 190 11.80 -0.49 3.76
CA PHE A 190 11.63 -0.93 2.38
C PHE A 190 10.41 -1.84 2.24
N VAL A 191 10.25 -2.85 3.09
CA VAL A 191 9.07 -3.76 3.05
C VAL A 191 7.77 -3.00 3.33
N ASP A 192 7.80 -2.02 4.22
CA ASP A 192 6.62 -1.19 4.55
C ASP A 192 6.22 -0.24 3.41
N LEU A 193 7.17 0.41 2.77
CA LEU A 193 6.90 1.50 1.82
C LEU A 193 6.96 1.09 0.33
N ALA A 194 7.82 0.15 -0.03
CA ALA A 194 7.99 -0.24 -1.43
C ALA A 194 6.67 -0.71 -2.10
N PRO A 195 5.71 -1.35 -1.41
CA PRO A 195 4.42 -1.68 -1.99
C PRO A 195 3.67 -0.50 -2.63
N HIS A 196 3.80 0.72 -2.10
CA HIS A 196 3.21 1.91 -2.71
C HIS A 196 3.85 2.25 -4.06
N PHE A 197 5.18 2.15 -4.13
CA PHE A 197 5.91 2.40 -5.37
C PHE A 197 5.68 1.28 -6.38
N PHE A 198 5.59 0.02 -5.93
CA PHE A 198 5.24 -1.10 -6.79
C PHE A 198 3.84 -0.98 -7.38
N ASP A 199 2.86 -0.52 -6.59
CA ASP A 199 1.54 -0.22 -7.12
C ASP A 199 1.59 0.85 -8.22
N PHE A 200 2.33 1.94 -8.01
CA PHE A 200 2.50 2.98 -9.01
C PHE A 200 3.21 2.47 -10.28
N LEU A 201 4.33 1.75 -10.11
CA LEU A 201 5.09 1.21 -11.23
C LEU A 201 4.30 0.17 -12.01
N TRP A 202 3.56 -0.69 -11.31
CA TRP A 202 2.72 -1.71 -11.93
C TRP A 202 1.62 -1.12 -12.82
N GLN A 203 1.02 -0.02 -12.40
CA GLN A 203 0.02 0.68 -13.22
C GLN A 203 0.59 1.16 -14.56
N LEU A 204 1.88 1.38 -14.65
CA LEU A 204 2.56 1.93 -15.83
C LEU A 204 3.33 0.87 -16.63
N PHE A 205 3.95 -0.07 -15.97
CA PHE A 205 4.97 -0.96 -16.56
C PHE A 205 4.71 -2.45 -16.33
N GLY A 206 3.72 -2.82 -15.50
CA GLY A 206 3.47 -4.21 -15.13
C GLY A 206 4.39 -4.73 -14.05
N ALA A 207 4.55 -6.06 -13.99
CA ALA A 207 5.46 -6.71 -13.06
C ALA A 207 6.90 -6.68 -13.60
N PRO A 208 7.94 -6.69 -12.72
CA PRO A 208 9.32 -6.80 -13.15
C PRO A 208 9.65 -8.20 -13.65
N ASP A 209 10.60 -8.30 -14.58
CA ASP A 209 11.12 -9.58 -15.07
C ASP A 209 12.03 -10.25 -14.01
N TRP A 210 12.81 -9.46 -13.27
CA TRP A 210 13.70 -9.92 -12.21
C TRP A 210 14.13 -8.79 -11.28
N CYS A 211 14.64 -9.18 -10.09
CA CYS A 211 15.24 -8.29 -9.11
C CYS A 211 16.67 -8.74 -8.78
N GLN A 212 17.54 -7.79 -8.45
CA GLN A 212 18.82 -7.99 -7.76
C GLN A 212 18.91 -7.01 -6.60
N ALA A 213 19.33 -7.46 -5.43
CA ALA A 213 19.39 -6.62 -4.23
C ALA A 213 20.62 -6.93 -3.38
N HIS A 214 21.02 -5.90 -2.62
CA HIS A 214 22.07 -6.00 -1.60
C HIS A 214 21.58 -5.37 -0.31
N ILE A 215 21.50 -6.16 0.75
CA ILE A 215 21.12 -5.72 2.09
C ILE A 215 22.37 -5.63 2.95
N THR A 216 22.50 -4.53 3.70
CA THR A 216 23.66 -4.26 4.53
C THR A 216 23.27 -4.01 5.98
N GLN A 217 24.14 -4.44 6.89
CA GLN A 217 24.12 -4.08 8.30
C GLN A 217 25.36 -3.27 8.61
N ASP A 218 25.22 -1.99 8.96
CA ASP A 218 26.32 -1.07 9.27
C ASP A 218 27.40 -1.02 8.16
N GLY A 219 26.95 -1.06 6.90
CA GLY A 219 27.80 -1.00 5.72
C GLY A 219 28.42 -2.34 5.29
N ARG A 220 28.36 -3.42 6.09
CA ARG A 220 28.74 -4.76 5.66
C ARG A 220 27.57 -5.52 5.07
N THR A 221 27.82 -6.51 4.24
CA THR A 221 26.78 -7.44 3.77
C THR A 221 26.06 -8.08 4.96
N SER A 222 24.75 -8.05 4.94
CA SER A 222 23.91 -8.70 5.96
C SER A 222 23.99 -10.21 5.86
N THR A 223 23.88 -10.87 7.00
CA THR A 223 23.99 -12.33 7.16
C THR A 223 22.82 -12.85 8.00
N PRO A 224 22.60 -14.17 8.11
CA PRO A 224 21.57 -14.72 8.99
C PRO A 224 21.63 -14.23 10.44
N ALA A 225 22.83 -13.86 10.93
CA ALA A 225 22.99 -13.31 12.28
C ALA A 225 22.34 -11.93 12.48
N ASP A 226 21.97 -11.26 11.39
CA ASP A 226 21.30 -9.94 11.41
C ASP A 226 19.77 -10.05 11.35
N LEU A 227 19.24 -11.27 11.28
CA LEU A 227 17.80 -11.51 11.27
C LEU A 227 17.17 -11.05 12.60
N ARG A 228 16.08 -10.34 12.48
CA ARG A 228 15.26 -9.91 13.62
C ARG A 228 13.79 -9.83 13.23
N PRO A 229 12.85 -9.92 14.18
CA PRO A 229 11.48 -9.54 13.92
C PRO A 229 11.39 -8.09 13.44
N GLY A 230 10.65 -7.86 12.37
CA GLY A 230 10.27 -6.52 11.93
C GLY A 230 9.26 -5.92 12.89
N ALA A 231 9.18 -4.59 12.91
CA ALA A 231 8.14 -3.90 13.67
C ALA A 231 6.74 -4.26 13.10
N GLU A 232 5.73 -4.07 13.94
CA GLU A 232 4.34 -4.18 13.53
C GLU A 232 4.00 -5.54 12.83
N GLY A 233 4.64 -6.64 13.27
CA GLY A 233 4.33 -7.98 12.76
C GLY A 233 4.70 -8.24 11.30
N MET A 234 5.65 -7.48 10.73
CA MET A 234 6.08 -7.62 9.33
C MET A 234 6.81 -8.93 8.99
N GLY A 235 6.96 -9.85 9.95
CA GLY A 235 7.79 -11.04 9.78
C GLY A 235 9.27 -10.74 9.98
N LEU A 236 10.16 -11.62 9.47
CA LEU A 236 11.60 -11.44 9.59
C LEU A 236 12.13 -10.39 8.61
N VAL A 237 13.02 -9.54 9.11
CA VAL A 237 13.77 -8.55 8.36
C VAL A 237 15.25 -8.62 8.73
N ALA A 238 16.13 -8.10 7.88
CA ALA A 238 17.56 -8.02 8.14
C ALA A 238 18.13 -6.69 7.63
N GLY A 239 19.17 -6.22 8.25
CA GLY A 239 19.94 -5.07 7.79
C GLY A 239 19.28 -3.71 8.00
N ASN A 240 20.13 -2.70 8.06
CA ASN A 240 19.76 -1.29 8.18
C ASN A 240 20.03 -0.47 6.90
N GLY A 241 20.39 -1.14 5.81
CA GLY A 241 20.53 -0.59 4.48
C GLY A 241 20.09 -1.59 3.41
N ILE A 242 19.45 -1.12 2.34
CA ILE A 242 19.10 -1.91 1.17
C ILE A 242 19.25 -1.08 -0.09
N THR A 243 19.80 -1.72 -1.12
CA THR A 243 19.75 -1.26 -2.50
C THR A 243 19.16 -2.38 -3.34
N ALA A 244 18.13 -2.08 -4.12
CA ALA A 244 17.46 -3.05 -4.97
C ALA A 244 17.25 -2.50 -6.37
N TYR A 245 17.50 -3.34 -7.38
CA TYR A 245 17.28 -3.05 -8.78
C TYR A 245 16.26 -4.01 -9.35
N TYR A 246 15.22 -3.48 -9.97
CA TYR A 246 14.17 -4.22 -10.65
C TYR A 246 14.22 -3.94 -12.15
N ALA A 247 14.35 -4.98 -12.96
CA ALA A 247 14.25 -4.89 -14.41
C ALA A 247 12.85 -5.19 -14.88
N PHE A 248 12.33 -4.32 -15.71
CA PHE A 248 11.11 -4.53 -16.48
C PHE A 248 11.50 -4.64 -17.96
N LYS A 249 10.61 -5.06 -18.83
CA LYS A 249 10.90 -5.28 -20.24
C LYS A 249 11.71 -4.16 -20.91
N ASP A 250 11.26 -2.91 -20.78
CA ASP A 250 11.90 -1.74 -21.43
C ASP A 250 12.20 -0.62 -20.42
N PHE A 251 12.22 -0.94 -19.12
CA PHE A 251 12.29 0.00 -18.03
C PHE A 251 13.02 -0.61 -16.84
N ALA A 252 13.59 0.21 -15.97
CA ALA A 252 14.18 -0.25 -14.72
C ALA A 252 13.74 0.62 -13.54
N ALA A 253 13.76 0.04 -12.34
CA ALA A 253 13.55 0.77 -11.10
C ALA A 253 14.68 0.48 -10.11
N HIS A 254 15.19 1.53 -9.49
CA HIS A 254 16.21 1.48 -8.47
C HIS A 254 15.64 2.00 -7.15
N PHE A 255 15.75 1.19 -6.11
CA PHE A 255 15.32 1.51 -4.76
C PHE A 255 16.51 1.59 -3.83
N GLU A 256 16.50 2.58 -2.94
CA GLU A 256 17.44 2.65 -1.83
C GLU A 256 16.72 3.06 -0.55
N SER A 257 17.06 2.39 0.54
CA SER A 257 16.64 2.71 1.89
C SER A 257 17.80 2.47 2.86
N TYR A 258 17.93 3.33 3.86
CA TYR A 258 18.96 3.21 4.89
C TYR A 258 18.45 3.77 6.23
N GLN A 259 18.93 3.20 7.31
CA GLN A 259 18.63 3.74 8.63
C GLN A 259 19.41 5.05 8.84
N GLY A 260 18.70 6.07 9.27
CA GLY A 260 19.26 7.38 9.60
C GLY A 260 18.84 7.86 10.99
N ASP A 261 19.10 9.11 11.29
CA ASP A 261 18.80 9.72 12.58
C ASP A 261 17.40 10.36 12.65
N GLY A 262 16.60 10.21 11.60
CA GLY A 262 15.25 10.77 11.48
C GLY A 262 15.21 12.23 11.05
N LYS A 263 16.33 12.77 10.56
CA LYS A 263 16.42 14.14 10.02
C LYS A 263 16.49 14.17 8.50
N GLU A 264 16.37 13.01 7.87
CA GLU A 264 16.38 12.86 6.44
C GLU A 264 15.15 13.50 5.81
N ASN A 265 15.34 13.99 4.59
CA ASN A 265 14.23 14.47 3.79
C ASN A 265 13.28 13.31 3.44
N PRO A 266 11.99 13.61 3.25
CA PRO A 266 11.04 12.63 2.75
C PRO A 266 11.57 11.96 1.47
N TYR A 267 11.29 10.67 1.35
CA TYR A 267 11.63 9.90 0.16
C TYR A 267 10.96 10.46 -1.11
N ARG A 268 11.54 10.14 -2.24
CA ARG A 268 11.17 10.68 -3.55
C ARG A 268 11.18 9.58 -4.60
N LEU A 269 10.30 9.71 -5.58
CA LEU A 269 10.28 8.92 -6.80
C LEU A 269 10.52 9.84 -7.99
N ASP A 270 11.59 9.62 -8.73
CA ASP A 270 11.86 10.28 -10.00
C ASP A 270 11.69 9.28 -11.15
N ILE A 271 10.93 9.64 -12.19
CA ILE A 271 10.81 8.87 -13.43
C ILE A 271 11.53 9.63 -14.54
N HIS A 272 12.63 9.05 -14.99
CA HIS A 272 13.43 9.58 -16.09
C HIS A 272 13.00 8.96 -17.42
N GLY A 273 12.61 9.79 -18.37
CA GLY A 273 12.29 9.39 -19.74
C GLY A 273 13.35 9.84 -20.74
N THR A 274 13.08 9.70 -22.03
CA THR A 274 13.98 10.17 -23.10
C THR A 274 13.92 11.66 -23.34
N GLU A 275 12.87 12.35 -22.89
CA GLU A 275 12.58 13.76 -23.21
C GLU A 275 12.27 14.60 -21.95
N GLY A 276 12.36 14.01 -20.77
CA GLY A 276 12.11 14.72 -19.51
C GLY A 276 12.09 13.85 -18.29
N THR A 277 11.85 14.47 -17.16
CA THR A 277 11.77 13.82 -15.84
C THR A 277 10.51 14.28 -15.11
N ILE A 278 9.81 13.35 -14.48
CA ILE A 278 8.77 13.63 -13.49
C ILE A 278 9.31 13.26 -12.12
N SER A 279 9.10 14.13 -11.14
CA SER A 279 9.46 13.91 -9.76
C SER A 279 8.22 13.98 -8.87
N LEU A 280 8.08 12.97 -8.02
CA LEU A 280 7.01 12.83 -7.05
C LEU A 280 7.62 12.81 -5.65
N PRO A 281 7.26 13.72 -4.76
CA PRO A 281 7.57 13.55 -3.35
C PRO A 281 6.86 12.30 -2.82
N GLY A 282 7.47 11.64 -1.86
CA GLY A 282 6.90 10.44 -1.26
C GLY A 282 5.55 10.68 -0.60
N PRO A 283 4.79 9.61 -0.32
CA PRO A 283 3.44 9.75 0.22
C PRO A 283 3.37 10.53 1.53
N MET A 284 4.44 10.51 2.33
CA MET A 284 4.50 11.23 3.62
C MET A 284 4.94 12.70 3.50
N GLY A 285 5.36 13.15 2.32
CA GLY A 285 5.79 14.53 2.11
C GLY A 285 4.65 15.54 2.30
N ASN A 286 4.98 16.74 2.82
CA ASN A 286 4.06 17.87 2.86
C ASN A 286 3.87 18.50 1.47
N GLU A 287 4.75 18.16 0.54
CA GLU A 287 4.69 18.60 -0.83
C GLU A 287 3.90 17.58 -1.66
N PRO A 288 2.81 17.99 -2.22
CA PRO A 288 1.86 17.06 -2.85
C PRO A 288 1.87 17.11 -4.35
N ASP A 289 2.73 17.93 -4.96
CA ASP A 289 2.64 18.22 -6.36
C ASP A 289 3.53 17.31 -7.21
N VAL A 290 3.15 17.19 -8.47
CA VAL A 290 3.96 16.55 -9.49
C VAL A 290 4.89 17.60 -10.08
N TYR A 291 6.19 17.32 -10.04
CA TYR A 291 7.19 18.19 -10.66
C TYR A 291 7.62 17.62 -12.01
N TYR A 292 7.68 18.47 -13.01
CA TYR A 292 8.14 18.13 -14.35
C TYR A 292 9.38 18.95 -14.70
N HIS A 293 10.34 18.31 -15.34
CA HIS A 293 11.52 18.94 -15.90
C HIS A 293 11.78 18.46 -17.34
N PRO A 294 12.14 19.36 -18.28
CA PRO A 294 12.35 19.01 -19.68
C PRO A 294 13.69 18.32 -19.98
N LEU A 295 14.50 18.02 -18.97
CA LEU A 295 15.76 17.28 -19.13
C LEU A 295 15.66 15.87 -18.54
N VAL A 296 16.41 14.96 -19.13
CA VAL A 296 16.50 13.55 -18.71
C VAL A 296 17.15 13.38 -17.34
N ASN A 297 18.18 14.17 -17.04
CA ASN A 297 18.86 14.21 -15.73
C ASN A 297 19.00 15.69 -15.31
N PRO A 298 17.94 16.27 -14.74
CA PRO A 298 17.99 17.66 -14.32
C PRO A 298 18.96 17.83 -13.15
N PRO A 299 19.66 18.96 -13.07
CA PRO A 299 20.47 19.28 -11.89
C PRO A 299 19.58 19.42 -10.66
N LEU A 300 20.07 18.95 -9.52
CA LEU A 300 19.31 18.94 -8.25
C LEU A 300 19.10 20.36 -7.67
N ARG A 301 19.92 21.33 -8.07
CA ARG A 301 19.88 22.71 -7.55
C ARG A 301 20.07 23.74 -8.67
N GLY A 302 19.41 24.89 -8.49
CA GLY A 302 19.65 26.05 -9.33
C GLY A 302 19.09 25.97 -10.74
N ASP A 303 18.21 25.00 -11.01
CA ASP A 303 17.50 24.92 -12.28
C ASP A 303 16.04 25.33 -12.08
N ASP A 304 15.67 26.47 -12.63
CA ASP A 304 14.32 27.06 -12.59
C ASP A 304 13.32 26.42 -13.57
N ARG A 305 13.78 25.45 -14.37
CA ARG A 305 12.91 24.73 -15.32
C ARG A 305 12.05 23.64 -14.68
N TRP A 306 12.25 23.37 -13.40
CA TRP A 306 11.32 22.55 -12.64
C TRP A 306 9.97 23.27 -12.56
N ALA A 307 8.95 22.68 -13.14
CA ALA A 307 7.60 23.20 -13.13
C ALA A 307 6.70 22.33 -12.25
N VAL A 308 5.98 22.95 -11.33
CA VAL A 308 4.88 22.30 -10.62
C VAL A 308 3.75 22.06 -11.61
N VAL A 309 3.24 20.84 -11.65
CA VAL A 309 2.04 20.50 -12.43
C VAL A 309 0.88 20.40 -11.44
N PRO A 310 -0.01 21.39 -11.44
CA PRO A 310 -1.08 21.48 -10.46
C PRO A 310 -2.08 20.33 -10.64
N SER A 311 -2.65 19.87 -9.53
CA SER A 311 -3.76 18.92 -9.50
C SER A 311 -5.08 19.60 -9.16
N ASP A 312 -6.19 19.00 -9.61
CA ASP A 312 -7.53 19.39 -9.23
C ASP A 312 -8.25 18.17 -8.60
N PRO A 313 -8.68 18.25 -7.36
CA PRO A 313 -8.47 19.35 -6.40
C PRO A 313 -7.00 19.47 -5.96
N PRO A 314 -6.58 20.65 -5.51
CA PRO A 314 -5.25 20.84 -4.95
C PRO A 314 -5.08 20.05 -3.66
N PRO A 315 -3.84 19.74 -3.28
CA PRO A 315 -3.54 19.04 -2.05
C PRO A 315 -3.99 19.82 -0.81
N SER A 316 -4.32 19.08 0.25
CA SER A 316 -4.75 19.64 1.52
C SER A 316 -4.01 18.99 2.69
N ALA A 317 -4.02 19.64 3.85
CA ALA A 317 -3.37 19.11 5.06
C ALA A 317 -3.92 17.73 5.48
N ASP A 318 -5.19 17.46 5.17
CA ASP A 318 -5.88 16.19 5.42
C ASP A 318 -5.88 15.23 4.19
N LYS A 319 -4.90 15.37 3.31
CA LYS A 319 -4.79 14.62 2.04
C LYS A 319 -4.95 13.10 2.21
N TRP A 320 -4.44 12.54 3.30
CA TRP A 320 -4.54 11.11 3.60
C TRP A 320 -5.98 10.67 3.87
N VAL A 321 -6.65 11.38 4.76
CA VAL A 321 -8.07 11.11 5.08
C VAL A 321 -8.90 11.25 3.81
N ARG A 322 -8.66 12.30 3.01
CA ARG A 322 -9.37 12.49 1.73
C ARG A 322 -9.07 11.41 0.70
N ALA A 323 -7.84 10.89 0.66
CA ALA A 323 -7.52 9.77 -0.21
C ALA A 323 -8.30 8.51 0.20
N HIS A 324 -8.37 8.22 1.50
CA HIS A 324 -9.19 7.11 2.00
C HIS A 324 -10.69 7.33 1.72
N HIS A 325 -11.23 8.54 1.88
CA HIS A 325 -12.64 8.83 1.53
C HIS A 325 -12.93 8.54 0.06
N ARG A 326 -12.03 8.91 -0.87
CA ARG A 326 -12.21 8.63 -2.31
C ARG A 326 -12.15 7.13 -2.60
N MET A 327 -11.23 6.41 -1.95
CA MET A 327 -11.14 4.97 -2.08
C MET A 327 -12.38 4.28 -1.50
N ALA A 328 -12.83 4.69 -0.32
CA ALA A 328 -14.05 4.17 0.30
C ALA A 328 -15.29 4.46 -0.56
N ALA A 329 -15.42 5.67 -1.12
CA ALA A 329 -16.47 6.00 -2.06
C ALA A 329 -16.43 5.11 -3.32
N SER A 330 -15.23 4.88 -3.88
CA SER A 330 -15.04 3.96 -5.01
C SER A 330 -15.39 2.51 -4.64
N MET A 331 -15.10 2.06 -3.42
CA MET A 331 -15.54 0.76 -2.91
C MET A 331 -17.08 0.66 -2.88
N ILE A 332 -17.75 1.70 -2.40
CA ILE A 332 -19.22 1.74 -2.38
C ILE A 332 -19.80 1.70 -3.81
N SER A 333 -19.20 2.44 -4.76
CA SER A 333 -19.60 2.37 -6.16
C SER A 333 -19.49 0.94 -6.71
N MET A 334 -18.37 0.25 -6.46
CA MET A 334 -18.21 -1.16 -6.86
C MET A 334 -19.28 -2.06 -6.23
N LEU A 335 -19.56 -1.91 -4.94
CA LEU A 335 -20.58 -2.70 -4.24
C LEU A 335 -22.00 -2.46 -4.78
N ARG A 336 -22.25 -1.29 -5.38
CA ARG A 336 -23.49 -0.95 -6.07
C ARG A 336 -23.55 -1.41 -7.54
N GLY A 337 -22.43 -1.95 -8.06
CA GLY A 337 -22.30 -2.28 -9.47
C GLY A 337 -22.08 -1.06 -10.37
N GLU A 338 -21.66 0.05 -9.79
CA GLU A 338 -21.32 1.29 -10.49
C GLU A 338 -19.83 1.31 -10.84
N THR A 339 -19.43 2.09 -11.84
CA THR A 339 -18.02 2.30 -12.15
C THR A 339 -17.37 3.15 -11.06
N PRO A 340 -16.29 2.67 -10.41
CA PRO A 340 -15.59 3.44 -9.40
C PRO A 340 -14.84 4.63 -10.03
N GLU A 341 -14.73 5.72 -9.30
CA GLU A 341 -13.95 6.90 -9.75
C GLU A 341 -12.44 6.61 -9.76
N TYR A 342 -11.98 5.79 -8.82
CA TYR A 342 -10.59 5.36 -8.69
C TYR A 342 -10.50 3.84 -8.70
N ASP A 343 -9.53 3.31 -9.43
CA ASP A 343 -9.19 1.89 -9.35
C ASP A 343 -8.62 1.57 -7.97
N LEU A 344 -9.02 0.43 -7.40
CA LEU A 344 -8.66 0.04 -6.05
C LEU A 344 -7.69 -1.13 -6.05
N VAL A 345 -6.77 -1.13 -5.09
CA VAL A 345 -5.90 -2.28 -4.84
C VAL A 345 -6.70 -3.36 -4.14
N GLN A 346 -6.76 -4.54 -4.74
CA GLN A 346 -7.39 -5.73 -4.18
C GLN A 346 -6.33 -6.75 -3.74
N LEU A 347 -6.74 -7.82 -3.03
CA LEU A 347 -5.79 -8.81 -2.50
C LEU A 347 -4.80 -9.36 -3.53
N PRO A 348 -5.19 -9.72 -4.76
CA PRO A 348 -4.23 -10.22 -5.75
C PRO A 348 -3.15 -9.19 -6.13
N ASN A 349 -3.52 -7.90 -6.21
CA ASN A 349 -2.55 -6.84 -6.46
C ASN A 349 -1.61 -6.66 -5.26
N ALA A 350 -2.18 -6.57 -4.04
CA ALA A 350 -1.40 -6.39 -2.82
C ALA A 350 -0.45 -7.56 -2.57
N ARG A 351 -0.88 -8.80 -2.88
CA ARG A 351 -0.03 -9.99 -2.87
C ARG A 351 1.20 -9.82 -3.77
N LEU A 352 0.99 -9.37 -5.00
CA LEU A 352 2.12 -9.13 -5.92
C LEU A 352 3.07 -8.07 -5.37
N TYR A 353 2.55 -6.96 -4.83
CA TYR A 353 3.40 -5.89 -4.32
C TYR A 353 4.22 -6.32 -3.10
N LEU A 354 3.62 -7.13 -2.22
CA LEU A 354 4.33 -7.78 -1.12
C LEU A 354 5.41 -8.72 -1.67
N GLU A 355 5.06 -9.58 -2.62
CA GLU A 355 5.99 -10.54 -3.21
C GLU A 355 7.14 -9.83 -3.94
N MET A 356 6.88 -8.72 -4.63
CA MET A 356 7.91 -7.88 -5.23
C MET A 356 8.88 -7.32 -4.17
N ALA A 357 8.40 -6.92 -2.99
CA ALA A 357 9.28 -6.50 -1.90
C ALA A 357 10.12 -7.65 -1.39
N LEU A 358 9.53 -8.81 -1.15
CA LEU A 358 10.22 -10.01 -0.67
C LEU A 358 11.18 -10.62 -1.71
N LEU A 359 10.97 -10.33 -2.99
CA LEU A 359 11.90 -10.72 -4.05
C LEU A 359 13.30 -10.16 -3.83
N ALA A 360 13.43 -8.99 -3.22
CA ALA A 360 14.71 -8.42 -2.83
C ALA A 360 15.43 -9.25 -1.76
N HIS A 361 14.69 -9.88 -0.83
CA HIS A 361 15.26 -10.80 0.16
C HIS A 361 15.86 -12.02 -0.53
N ALA A 362 15.09 -12.65 -1.42
CA ALA A 362 15.56 -13.81 -2.18
C ALA A 362 16.79 -13.48 -3.04
N ALA A 363 16.79 -12.32 -3.69
CA ALA A 363 17.92 -11.86 -4.49
C ALA A 363 19.18 -11.60 -3.63
N HIS A 364 19.02 -11.05 -2.43
CA HIS A 364 20.13 -10.86 -1.50
C HIS A 364 20.73 -12.19 -1.01
N ILE A 365 19.86 -13.13 -0.59
CA ILE A 365 20.26 -14.45 -0.09
C ILE A 365 21.04 -15.23 -1.14
N THR A 366 20.53 -15.25 -2.37
CA THR A 366 21.14 -16.01 -3.46
C THR A 366 22.34 -15.31 -4.09
N GLY A 367 22.49 -14.00 -3.89
CA GLY A 367 23.47 -13.17 -4.59
C GLY A 367 23.27 -13.10 -6.11
N THR A 368 22.13 -13.55 -6.61
CA THR A 368 21.80 -13.64 -8.04
C THR A 368 20.51 -12.91 -8.38
N ARG A 369 20.23 -12.80 -9.69
CA ARG A 369 18.93 -12.31 -10.16
C ARG A 369 17.85 -13.31 -9.80
N THR A 370 16.78 -12.81 -9.23
CA THR A 370 15.61 -13.61 -8.82
C THR A 370 14.36 -13.07 -9.50
N ALA A 371 13.51 -13.96 -9.99
CA ALA A 371 12.28 -13.63 -10.70
C ALA A 371 11.03 -14.08 -9.93
N LEU A 372 9.89 -13.49 -10.26
CA LEU A 372 8.58 -13.90 -9.77
C LEU A 372 8.08 -15.17 -10.50
N PRO A 373 7.25 -16.02 -9.86
CA PRO A 373 6.84 -15.96 -8.45
C PRO A 373 7.93 -16.49 -7.51
N LEU A 374 7.86 -16.12 -6.23
CA LEU A 374 8.66 -16.75 -5.18
C LEU A 374 8.20 -18.21 -4.99
N PRO A 375 9.12 -19.19 -4.88
CA PRO A 375 8.79 -20.61 -4.96
C PRO A 375 7.75 -21.08 -3.93
N ASP A 376 7.85 -20.61 -2.69
CA ASP A 376 7.10 -21.14 -1.57
C ASP A 376 6.03 -20.17 -1.02
N GLY A 377 5.92 -18.96 -1.57
CA GLY A 377 4.99 -17.94 -1.07
C GLY A 377 5.28 -17.46 0.36
N ASN A 378 6.46 -17.77 0.92
CA ASN A 378 6.89 -17.35 2.25
C ASN A 378 7.87 -16.18 2.18
N ASN A 379 8.19 -15.59 3.34
CA ASN A 379 9.31 -14.65 3.42
C ASN A 379 10.62 -15.45 3.27
N PRO A 380 11.48 -15.14 2.28
CA PRO A 380 12.73 -15.87 2.07
C PRO A 380 13.65 -15.90 3.30
N PHE A 381 13.51 -14.96 4.22
CA PHE A 381 14.26 -14.94 5.47
C PHE A 381 13.82 -15.99 6.48
N ASP A 382 12.63 -16.58 6.34
CA ASP A 382 12.17 -17.64 7.27
C ASP A 382 13.03 -18.91 7.19
N THR A 383 13.74 -19.10 6.08
CA THR A 383 14.60 -20.27 5.83
C THR A 383 16.07 -19.90 5.65
N TRP A 384 16.42 -18.62 5.81
CA TRP A 384 17.80 -18.16 5.65
C TRP A 384 18.64 -18.52 6.88
N SER A 385 19.65 -19.41 6.72
CA SER A 385 20.49 -19.96 7.77
C SER A 385 21.99 -19.88 7.44
#